data_9e6ca27c43107920c52775f5b52009f4
#
_entry.id   9e6ca27c43107920c52775f5b52009f4
#
_cell.length_a   1.000
_cell.length_b   1.000
_cell.length_c   1.000
_cell.angle_alpha   90.00
_cell.angle_beta   90.00
_cell.angle_gamma   90.00
#
_symmetry.space_group_name_H-M   'P 1'
#
loop_
_entity.id
_entity.type
_entity.pdbx_description
1 polymer ?
#
loop_
_entity_poly.entity_id
_entity_poly.type
_entity_poly.pdbx_seq_one_letter_code
_entity_poly.pdbx_strand_id
1 'polypeptide(L)'
;MNGSKYFNFIIIAFVALAAIAFIISRCVSKVPDNDDIAHIRENGALRVVIDSSTDGMQITADGDTVGEQFELIREFCRQQNLPVEYKLESNLNNAIEDLQDGECDVIVRYIPVTSSLRDTLLFTESLIHDKQVLVQRKKVIDKVVNDSFVHNQLELAEKTVTLAEESPSIIRINNLSKEIGDTIYINTIPNYDNEAIAIMVSKGEFQYTVLGLHAATRLQKEYKNLDIHLSIGFSQLHSWAVRKTSTELCDSLNSFIKNCNIGK
;
A
#
# COMPACT_ATOMS: atom_id res chain seq x y z
N MET A 1 50.05 -37.31 24.69
CA MET A 1 49.04 -36.40 25.25
C MET A 1 48.69 -35.20 24.32
N ASN A 2 48.92 -35.29 23.01
CA ASN A 2 48.66 -34.15 22.10
C ASN A 2 47.52 -34.38 21.03
N GLY A 3 46.98 -35.58 20.89
CA GLY A 3 45.95 -35.85 19.87
C GLY A 3 44.59 -35.17 20.14
N SER A 4 44.17 -35.03 21.41
CA SER A 4 42.89 -34.46 21.77
C SER A 4 42.80 -32.95 21.52
N LYS A 5 43.90 -32.21 21.63
CA LYS A 5 43.93 -30.76 21.35
C LYS A 5 43.83 -30.48 19.86
N TYR A 6 44.44 -31.27 19.00
CA TYR A 6 44.33 -31.15 17.55
C TYR A 6 42.92 -31.53 17.04
N PHE A 7 42.29 -32.53 17.64
CA PHE A 7 40.93 -32.94 17.32
C PHE A 7 39.92 -31.86 17.65
N ASN A 8 40.02 -31.25 18.82
CA ASN A 8 39.12 -30.13 19.21
C ASN A 8 39.36 -28.88 18.35
N PHE A 9 40.58 -28.60 17.91
CA PHE A 9 40.89 -27.49 17.01
C PHE A 9 40.29 -27.70 15.63
N ILE A 10 40.30 -28.92 15.10
CA ILE A 10 39.69 -29.28 13.80
C ILE A 10 38.16 -29.12 13.87
N ILE A 11 37.53 -29.55 14.95
CA ILE A 11 36.06 -29.38 15.14
C ILE A 11 35.68 -27.91 15.20
N ILE A 12 36.40 -27.09 15.95
CA ILE A 12 36.16 -25.65 16.06
C ILE A 12 36.35 -24.97 14.70
N ALA A 13 37.37 -25.32 13.94
CA ALA A 13 37.61 -24.79 12.60
C ALA A 13 36.47 -25.17 11.63
N PHE A 14 35.97 -26.40 11.72
CA PHE A 14 34.85 -26.87 10.88
C PHE A 14 33.53 -26.17 11.21
N VAL A 15 33.26 -25.96 12.49
CA VAL A 15 32.05 -25.21 12.95
C VAL A 15 32.13 -23.74 12.55
N ALA A 16 33.34 -23.13 12.65
CA ALA A 16 33.54 -21.74 12.21
C ALA A 16 33.37 -21.61 10.68
N LEU A 17 33.90 -22.55 9.87
CA LEU A 17 33.71 -22.58 8.43
C LEU A 17 32.24 -22.79 8.03
N ALA A 18 31.51 -23.66 8.73
CA ALA A 18 30.11 -23.88 8.51
C ALA A 18 29.26 -22.63 8.88
N ALA A 19 29.61 -21.95 9.99
CA ALA A 19 28.97 -20.69 10.37
C ALA A 19 29.25 -19.56 9.36
N ILE A 20 30.49 -19.47 8.85
CA ILE A 20 30.87 -18.48 7.82
C ILE A 20 30.16 -18.81 6.51
N ALA A 21 30.07 -20.07 6.09
CA ALA A 21 29.32 -20.50 4.90
C ALA A 21 27.82 -20.21 5.05
N PHE A 22 27.26 -20.40 6.25
CA PHE A 22 25.87 -20.07 6.54
C PHE A 22 25.61 -18.54 6.56
N ILE A 23 26.55 -17.74 7.08
CA ILE A 23 26.49 -16.27 7.06
C ILE A 23 26.67 -15.77 5.62
N ILE A 24 27.61 -16.32 4.83
CA ILE A 24 27.80 -15.98 3.42
C ILE A 24 26.56 -16.38 2.61
N SER A 25 25.96 -17.54 2.87
CA SER A 25 24.70 -17.97 2.24
C SER A 25 23.53 -17.04 2.54
N ARG A 26 23.52 -16.38 3.72
CA ARG A 26 22.52 -15.35 4.07
C ARG A 26 22.91 -13.94 3.61
N CYS A 27 24.21 -13.64 3.51
CA CYS A 27 24.70 -12.33 3.07
C CYS A 27 24.84 -12.20 1.55
N VAL A 28 24.82 -13.30 0.81
CA VAL A 28 24.50 -13.28 -0.61
C VAL A 28 22.99 -13.10 -0.67
N SER A 29 22.53 -11.87 -0.49
CA SER A 29 21.20 -11.44 -0.89
C SER A 29 21.02 -11.97 -2.31
N LYS A 30 20.14 -12.93 -2.47
CA LYS A 30 19.62 -13.34 -3.76
C LYS A 30 18.77 -12.18 -4.28
N VAL A 31 19.42 -11.10 -4.71
CA VAL A 31 18.81 -10.23 -5.70
C VAL A 31 19.14 -10.94 -7.02
N PRO A 32 18.20 -11.64 -7.62
CA PRO A 32 18.44 -12.23 -8.93
C PRO A 32 18.72 -11.07 -9.88
N ASP A 33 19.86 -11.16 -10.54
CA ASP A 33 20.19 -10.34 -11.70
C ASP A 33 19.20 -10.74 -12.81
N ASN A 34 18.15 -9.99 -13.06
CA ASN A 34 17.00 -10.27 -13.92
C ASN A 34 15.91 -11.16 -13.30
N ASP A 35 15.00 -10.53 -12.56
CA ASP A 35 13.70 -11.12 -12.22
C ASP A 35 12.70 -10.91 -13.36
N ASP A 36 12.99 -11.50 -14.46
CA ASP A 36 12.14 -11.44 -15.62
C ASP A 36 11.03 -12.49 -15.57
N ILE A 37 9.99 -12.29 -16.35
CA ILE A 37 8.86 -13.22 -16.52
C ILE A 37 9.34 -14.64 -16.78
N ALA A 38 10.48 -14.82 -17.48
CA ALA A 38 11.09 -16.12 -17.71
C ALA A 38 11.47 -16.80 -16.39
N HIS A 39 12.12 -16.06 -15.48
CA HIS A 39 12.51 -16.56 -14.16
C HIS A 39 11.30 -16.83 -13.25
N ILE A 40 10.28 -15.98 -13.31
CA ILE A 40 9.01 -16.21 -12.61
C ILE A 40 8.34 -17.50 -13.08
N ARG A 41 8.37 -17.79 -14.38
CA ARG A 41 7.86 -19.04 -14.96
C ARG A 41 8.67 -20.26 -14.51
N GLU A 42 9.99 -20.15 -14.40
CA GLU A 42 10.87 -21.20 -13.88
C GLU A 42 10.61 -21.46 -12.40
N ASN A 43 10.35 -20.42 -11.61
CA ASN A 43 9.99 -20.53 -10.20
C ASN A 43 8.56 -21.05 -9.97
N GLY A 44 7.74 -21.07 -11.00
CA GLY A 44 6.43 -21.70 -11.02
C GLY A 44 5.24 -20.78 -10.69
N ALA A 45 5.43 -19.59 -10.10
CA ALA A 45 4.33 -18.67 -9.79
C ALA A 45 4.81 -17.21 -9.71
N LEU A 46 3.92 -16.27 -10.00
CA LEU A 46 4.07 -14.84 -9.68
C LEU A 46 3.75 -14.64 -8.20
N ARG A 47 4.69 -14.09 -7.43
CA ARG A 47 4.51 -13.80 -6.01
C ARG A 47 4.03 -12.35 -5.84
N VAL A 48 2.82 -12.21 -5.36
CA VAL A 48 2.10 -10.94 -5.26
C VAL A 48 1.93 -10.56 -3.79
N VAL A 49 2.42 -9.38 -3.42
CA VAL A 49 2.02 -8.73 -2.18
C VAL A 49 0.82 -7.83 -2.45
N ILE A 50 -0.24 -8.01 -1.69
CA ILE A 50 -1.50 -7.27 -1.79
C ILE A 50 -1.99 -6.89 -0.40
N ASP A 51 -2.67 -5.76 -0.25
CA ASP A 51 -3.22 -5.35 1.04
C ASP A 51 -4.63 -5.91 1.28
N SER A 52 -5.09 -5.81 2.53
CA SER A 52 -6.43 -6.24 2.96
C SER A 52 -7.47 -5.11 2.87
N SER A 53 -7.17 -4.03 2.15
CA SER A 53 -8.15 -2.96 1.91
C SER A 53 -9.31 -3.44 1.04
N THR A 54 -10.38 -2.69 0.98
CA THR A 54 -11.55 -3.00 0.14
C THR A 54 -11.20 -3.04 -1.35
N ASP A 55 -10.19 -2.27 -1.77
CA ASP A 55 -9.68 -2.31 -3.15
C ASP A 55 -8.67 -3.45 -3.36
N GLY A 56 -7.99 -3.89 -2.29
CA GLY A 56 -6.98 -4.95 -2.29
C GLY A 56 -7.58 -6.34 -2.41
N MET A 57 -7.45 -7.16 -1.35
CA MET A 57 -7.97 -8.53 -1.30
C MET A 57 -8.72 -8.78 0.01
N GLN A 58 -10.01 -9.04 -0.08
CA GLN A 58 -10.86 -9.36 1.07
C GLN A 58 -11.55 -10.70 0.87
N ILE A 59 -11.80 -11.40 1.99
CA ILE A 59 -12.63 -12.60 2.01
C ILE A 59 -14.00 -12.21 2.55
N THR A 60 -15.04 -12.44 1.74
CA THR A 60 -16.43 -12.17 2.13
C THR A 60 -16.92 -13.18 3.16
N ALA A 61 -18.05 -12.90 3.80
CA ALA A 61 -18.70 -13.82 4.74
C ALA A 61 -19.06 -15.19 4.10
N ASP A 62 -19.28 -15.20 2.79
CA ASP A 62 -19.60 -16.42 2.01
C ASP A 62 -18.33 -17.20 1.60
N GLY A 63 -17.14 -16.66 1.92
CA GLY A 63 -15.85 -17.28 1.63
C GLY A 63 -15.27 -16.91 0.26
N ASP A 64 -15.92 -16.04 -0.49
CA ASP A 64 -15.40 -15.55 -1.77
C ASP A 64 -14.30 -14.52 -1.56
N THR A 65 -13.29 -14.53 -2.43
CA THR A 65 -12.24 -13.51 -2.45
C THR A 65 -12.60 -12.42 -3.45
N VAL A 66 -12.63 -11.18 -2.98
CA VAL A 66 -13.00 -9.99 -3.76
C VAL A 66 -11.99 -8.87 -3.58
N GLY A 67 -11.99 -7.90 -4.51
CA GLY A 67 -11.15 -6.71 -4.50
C GLY A 67 -10.76 -6.32 -5.92
N GLU A 68 -10.79 -5.03 -6.24
CA GLU A 68 -10.49 -4.54 -7.58
C GLU A 68 -9.07 -4.90 -8.00
N GLN A 69 -8.09 -4.67 -7.12
CA GLN A 69 -6.68 -4.98 -7.36
C GLN A 69 -6.44 -6.49 -7.49
N PHE A 70 -7.11 -7.28 -6.64
CA PHE A 70 -7.07 -8.74 -6.70
C PHE A 70 -7.60 -9.26 -8.04
N GLU A 71 -8.76 -8.77 -8.50
CA GLU A 71 -9.34 -9.19 -9.76
C GLU A 71 -8.45 -8.84 -10.95
N LEU A 72 -7.84 -7.64 -10.93
CA LEU A 72 -6.95 -7.18 -12.00
C LEU A 72 -5.70 -8.05 -12.12
N ILE A 73 -5.01 -8.32 -11.02
CA ILE A 73 -3.78 -9.13 -11.07
C ILE A 73 -4.10 -10.59 -11.38
N ARG A 74 -5.23 -11.11 -10.90
CA ARG A 74 -5.70 -12.46 -11.24
C ARG A 74 -5.95 -12.60 -12.74
N GLU A 75 -6.59 -11.59 -13.36
CA GLU A 75 -6.83 -11.58 -14.80
C GLU A 75 -5.52 -11.48 -15.59
N PHE A 76 -4.56 -10.65 -15.16
CA PHE A 76 -3.21 -10.62 -15.73
C PHE A 76 -2.56 -12.01 -15.72
N CYS A 77 -2.54 -12.67 -14.55
CA CYS A 77 -1.94 -13.99 -14.38
C CYS A 77 -2.64 -15.03 -15.26
N ARG A 78 -3.98 -14.98 -15.38
CA ARG A 78 -4.76 -15.84 -16.27
C ARG A 78 -4.37 -15.67 -17.72
N GLN A 79 -4.22 -14.42 -18.21
CA GLN A 79 -3.80 -14.14 -19.59
C GLN A 79 -2.38 -14.57 -19.88
N GLN A 80 -1.48 -14.47 -18.90
CA GLN A 80 -0.08 -14.91 -19.02
C GLN A 80 0.11 -16.41 -18.80
N ASN A 81 -0.95 -17.13 -18.40
CA ASN A 81 -0.89 -18.54 -17.98
C ASN A 81 0.15 -18.76 -16.86
N LEU A 82 0.17 -17.86 -15.88
CA LEU A 82 1.05 -17.88 -14.71
C LEU A 82 0.25 -18.26 -13.47
N PRO A 83 0.67 -19.26 -12.70
CA PRO A 83 0.18 -19.41 -11.32
C PRO A 83 0.52 -18.18 -10.49
N VAL A 84 -0.26 -17.92 -9.44
CA VAL A 84 -0.07 -16.77 -8.57
C VAL A 84 -0.11 -17.19 -7.10
N GLU A 85 0.80 -16.63 -6.31
CA GLU A 85 0.86 -16.77 -4.87
C GLU A 85 0.63 -15.39 -4.23
N TYR A 86 -0.30 -15.32 -3.27
CA TYR A 86 -0.64 -14.06 -2.60
C TYR A 86 -0.08 -14.04 -1.18
N LYS A 87 0.54 -12.93 -0.83
CA LYS A 87 0.91 -12.55 0.55
C LYS A 87 0.13 -11.30 0.93
N LEU A 88 -0.62 -11.36 2.04
CA LEU A 88 -1.29 -10.19 2.59
C LEU A 88 -0.29 -9.38 3.43
N GLU A 89 -0.05 -8.12 3.05
CA GLU A 89 0.76 -7.17 3.80
C GLU A 89 0.19 -5.75 3.63
N SER A 90 -0.35 -5.20 4.71
CA SER A 90 -0.98 -3.87 4.69
C SER A 90 0.01 -2.74 4.93
N ASN A 91 1.16 -3.01 5.57
CA ASN A 91 2.22 -2.03 5.74
C ASN A 91 3.03 -1.90 4.44
N LEU A 92 3.04 -0.69 3.85
CA LEU A 92 3.75 -0.46 2.58
C LEU A 92 5.27 -0.62 2.72
N ASN A 93 5.87 -0.26 3.87
CA ASN A 93 7.31 -0.38 4.05
C ASN A 93 7.73 -1.85 4.08
N ASN A 94 6.97 -2.71 4.78
CA ASN A 94 7.22 -4.16 4.79
C ASN A 94 7.07 -4.75 3.38
N ALA A 95 6.04 -4.32 2.64
CA ALA A 95 5.84 -4.76 1.26
C ALA A 95 7.03 -4.36 0.35
N ILE A 96 7.60 -3.16 0.56
CA ILE A 96 8.80 -2.70 -0.17
C ILE A 96 10.03 -3.53 0.23
N GLU A 97 10.19 -3.85 1.51
CA GLU A 97 11.28 -4.73 1.99
C GLU A 97 11.15 -6.12 1.38
N ASP A 98 9.96 -6.74 1.41
CA ASP A 98 9.69 -8.02 0.75
C ASP A 98 10.07 -8.01 -0.74
N LEU A 99 9.74 -6.91 -1.44
CA LEU A 99 10.05 -6.75 -2.85
C LEU A 99 11.57 -6.64 -3.09
N GLN A 100 12.28 -5.89 -2.25
CA GLN A 100 13.73 -5.71 -2.34
C GLN A 100 14.50 -6.98 -1.99
N ASP A 101 14.02 -7.73 -0.99
CA ASP A 101 14.62 -8.99 -0.55
C ASP A 101 14.28 -10.17 -1.49
N GLY A 102 13.45 -9.93 -2.51
CA GLY A 102 13.06 -10.96 -3.48
C GLY A 102 12.04 -11.96 -2.94
N GLU A 103 11.33 -11.63 -1.86
CA GLU A 103 10.25 -12.46 -1.31
C GLU A 103 8.94 -12.32 -2.11
N CYS A 104 8.79 -11.23 -2.88
CA CYS A 104 7.71 -11.05 -3.86
C CYS A 104 8.23 -10.43 -5.17
N ASP A 105 7.40 -10.44 -6.21
CA ASP A 105 7.73 -9.95 -7.54
C ASP A 105 7.02 -8.64 -7.87
N VAL A 106 5.84 -8.42 -7.31
CA VAL A 106 5.03 -7.22 -7.52
C VAL A 106 4.23 -6.85 -6.27
N ILE A 107 4.14 -5.54 -6.00
CA ILE A 107 3.24 -4.98 -4.99
C ILE A 107 2.00 -4.48 -5.71
N VAL A 108 0.85 -5.08 -5.39
CA VAL A 108 -0.44 -4.84 -6.03
C VAL A 108 -1.34 -4.04 -5.09
N ARG A 109 -1.22 -2.72 -5.16
CA ARG A 109 -2.05 -1.75 -4.43
C ARG A 109 -1.91 -0.37 -5.06
N TYR A 110 -2.77 0.56 -4.71
CA TYR A 110 -2.67 1.97 -5.14
C TYR A 110 -1.52 2.68 -4.41
N ILE A 111 -0.29 2.60 -4.97
CA ILE A 111 0.90 3.26 -4.40
C ILE A 111 1.04 4.64 -5.04
N PRO A 112 1.09 5.73 -4.25
CA PRO A 112 1.35 7.07 -4.80
C PRO A 112 2.75 7.14 -5.38
N VAL A 113 2.84 7.60 -6.64
CA VAL A 113 4.11 7.69 -7.36
C VAL A 113 4.84 8.97 -6.95
N THR A 114 5.70 8.85 -5.94
CA THR A 114 6.54 9.96 -5.43
C THR A 114 7.97 9.88 -5.95
N SER A 115 8.70 11.00 -5.92
CA SER A 115 10.12 11.00 -6.32
C SER A 115 10.97 10.06 -5.45
N SER A 116 10.76 10.05 -4.14
CA SER A 116 11.49 9.17 -3.21
C SER A 116 11.27 7.68 -3.49
N LEU A 117 10.04 7.27 -3.80
CA LEU A 117 9.75 5.88 -4.14
C LEU A 117 10.26 5.51 -5.53
N ARG A 118 10.30 6.46 -6.48
CA ARG A 118 10.91 6.24 -7.81
C ARG A 118 12.40 5.96 -7.76
N ASP A 119 13.09 6.38 -6.71
CA ASP A 119 14.51 6.08 -6.55
C ASP A 119 14.77 4.58 -6.28
N THR A 120 13.83 3.91 -5.65
CA THR A 120 13.96 2.50 -5.22
C THR A 120 13.07 1.52 -5.99
N LEU A 121 11.95 1.97 -6.55
CA LEU A 121 10.96 1.15 -7.22
C LEU A 121 10.79 1.53 -8.69
N LEU A 122 10.42 0.54 -9.51
CA LEU A 122 9.89 0.74 -10.85
C LEU A 122 8.36 0.64 -10.79
N PHE A 123 7.70 1.67 -11.31
CA PHE A 123 6.24 1.76 -11.30
C PHE A 123 5.63 1.37 -12.63
N THR A 124 4.48 0.71 -12.59
CA THR A 124 3.66 0.48 -13.77
C THR A 124 3.05 1.78 -14.30
N GLU A 125 2.39 1.71 -15.45
CA GLU A 125 1.44 2.74 -15.88
C GLU A 125 0.44 3.01 -14.75
N SER A 126 -0.04 4.25 -14.70
CA SER A 126 -0.97 4.67 -13.66
C SER A 126 -2.30 3.93 -13.78
N LEU A 127 -2.74 3.39 -12.65
CA LEU A 127 -4.05 2.75 -12.53
C LEU A 127 -5.15 3.79 -12.29
N ILE A 128 -4.87 4.77 -11.42
CA ILE A 128 -5.79 5.86 -11.13
C ILE A 128 -5.04 7.18 -10.90
N HIS A 129 -5.75 8.27 -11.12
CA HIS A 129 -5.37 9.59 -10.64
C HIS A 129 -6.20 9.89 -9.41
N ASP A 130 -5.59 9.82 -8.25
CA ASP A 130 -6.29 10.03 -6.99
C ASP A 130 -5.79 11.27 -6.26
N LYS A 131 -6.62 11.83 -5.41
CA LYS A 131 -6.29 12.95 -4.53
C LYS A 131 -6.88 12.72 -3.16
N GLN A 132 -6.23 13.24 -2.14
CA GLN A 132 -6.77 13.18 -0.78
C GLN A 132 -7.91 14.18 -0.60
N VAL A 133 -8.99 13.71 0.00
CA VAL A 133 -10.17 14.50 0.34
C VAL A 133 -10.49 14.40 1.83
N LEU A 134 -11.03 15.48 2.38
CA LEU A 134 -11.61 15.46 3.72
C LEU A 134 -12.91 14.68 3.67
N VAL A 135 -13.06 13.73 4.59
CA VAL A 135 -14.31 13.01 4.82
C VAL A 135 -14.95 13.58 6.10
N GLN A 136 -16.14 14.10 5.97
CA GLN A 136 -16.92 14.70 7.05
C GLN A 136 -18.40 14.36 6.88
N ARG A 137 -19.23 14.58 7.89
CA ARG A 137 -20.68 14.49 7.71
C ARG A 137 -21.20 15.71 6.95
N LYS A 138 -22.24 15.52 6.15
CA LYS A 138 -22.93 16.61 5.43
C LYS A 138 -23.34 17.73 6.36
N LYS A 139 -23.44 18.95 5.82
CA LYS A 139 -23.86 20.14 6.56
C LYS A 139 -25.26 20.01 7.16
N VAL A 140 -26.15 19.33 6.44
CA VAL A 140 -27.52 19.08 6.90
C VAL A 140 -27.81 17.58 6.79
N ILE A 141 -28.19 16.99 7.92
CA ILE A 141 -28.57 15.57 8.03
C ILE A 141 -29.93 15.55 8.73
N ASP A 142 -30.94 14.98 8.09
CA ASP A 142 -32.33 14.89 8.68
C ASP A 142 -32.83 16.18 9.26
N LYS A 143 -32.62 17.31 8.59
CA LYS A 143 -32.95 18.68 8.99
C LYS A 143 -32.14 19.23 10.18
N VAL A 144 -31.13 18.50 10.66
CA VAL A 144 -30.19 18.97 11.69
C VAL A 144 -28.95 19.55 11.01
N VAL A 145 -28.58 20.77 11.43
CA VAL A 145 -27.38 21.45 10.92
C VAL A 145 -26.14 20.89 11.64
N ASN A 146 -25.14 20.52 10.87
CA ASN A 146 -23.82 20.16 11.39
C ASN A 146 -22.96 21.42 11.50
N ASP A 147 -22.86 21.98 12.70
CA ASP A 147 -22.06 23.19 12.96
C ASP A 147 -20.55 23.00 12.78
N SER A 148 -20.09 21.76 12.76
CA SER A 148 -18.69 21.43 12.50
C SER A 148 -18.35 21.29 11.02
N PHE A 149 -19.30 21.54 10.10
CA PHE A 149 -19.07 21.36 8.66
C PHE A 149 -18.05 22.38 8.13
N VAL A 150 -17.03 21.89 7.44
CA VAL A 150 -15.90 22.65 6.88
C VAL A 150 -16.10 22.82 5.37
N HIS A 151 -16.05 24.05 4.90
CA HIS A 151 -16.24 24.41 3.48
C HIS A 151 -14.92 24.56 2.70
N ASN A 152 -13.84 24.91 3.40
CA ASN A 152 -12.52 25.14 2.80
C ASN A 152 -11.40 24.76 3.77
N GLN A 153 -10.19 24.66 3.27
CA GLN A 153 -9.04 24.19 4.05
C GLN A 153 -8.68 25.10 5.22
N LEU A 154 -8.94 26.41 5.14
CA LEU A 154 -8.65 27.38 6.23
C LEU A 154 -9.50 27.10 7.47
N GLU A 155 -10.71 26.61 7.28
CA GLU A 155 -11.63 26.27 8.38
C GLU A 155 -11.20 25.01 9.17
N LEU A 156 -10.14 24.31 8.72
CA LEU A 156 -9.50 23.22 9.49
C LEU A 156 -8.61 23.74 10.62
N ALA A 157 -8.32 25.04 10.69
CA ALA A 157 -7.63 25.65 11.80
C ALA A 157 -8.28 25.25 13.13
N GLU A 158 -7.45 24.81 14.09
CA GLU A 158 -7.85 24.33 15.41
C GLU A 158 -8.84 23.13 15.43
N LYS A 159 -9.01 22.44 14.29
CA LYS A 159 -9.80 21.21 14.21
C LYS A 159 -8.93 19.97 14.40
N THR A 160 -9.55 18.89 14.86
CA THR A 160 -8.89 17.59 15.02
C THR A 160 -9.27 16.66 13.88
N VAL A 161 -8.31 16.25 13.08
CA VAL A 161 -8.46 15.22 12.05
C VAL A 161 -8.01 13.89 12.62
N THR A 162 -8.87 12.87 12.55
CA THR A 162 -8.56 11.52 13.05
C THR A 162 -8.08 10.64 11.90
N LEU A 163 -6.93 9.98 12.06
CA LEU A 163 -6.27 9.17 11.04
C LEU A 163 -5.83 7.84 11.64
N ALA A 164 -5.60 6.86 10.77
CA ALA A 164 -4.86 5.66 11.15
C ALA A 164 -3.43 6.02 11.55
N GLU A 165 -2.82 5.27 12.48
CA GLU A 165 -1.50 5.57 13.04
C GLU A 165 -0.41 5.65 11.96
N GLU A 166 -0.48 4.80 10.95
CA GLU A 166 0.50 4.76 9.84
C GLU A 166 -0.02 5.46 8.56
N SER A 167 -1.02 6.32 8.68
CA SER A 167 -1.60 6.98 7.51
C SER A 167 -0.62 7.94 6.83
N PRO A 168 -0.37 7.81 5.52
CA PRO A 168 0.43 8.77 4.77
C PRO A 168 -0.18 10.18 4.77
N SER A 169 -1.47 10.31 5.09
CA SER A 169 -2.16 11.58 5.20
C SER A 169 -1.67 12.44 6.35
N ILE A 170 -0.98 11.87 7.35
CA ILE A 170 -0.38 12.60 8.47
C ILE A 170 0.59 13.67 7.94
N ILE A 171 1.46 13.30 7.00
CA ILE A 171 2.41 14.25 6.39
C ILE A 171 1.67 15.37 5.67
N ARG A 172 0.60 15.03 4.95
CA ARG A 172 -0.18 16.04 4.21
C ARG A 172 -0.88 17.01 5.15
N ILE A 173 -1.51 16.53 6.22
CA ILE A 173 -2.18 17.40 7.22
C ILE A 173 -1.17 18.30 7.92
N ASN A 174 0.01 17.78 8.30
CA ASN A 174 1.08 18.60 8.87
C ASN A 174 1.56 19.70 7.90
N ASN A 175 1.66 19.40 6.62
CA ASN A 175 2.04 20.40 5.61
C ASN A 175 0.91 21.43 5.42
N LEU A 176 -0.36 20.98 5.36
CA LEU A 176 -1.51 21.87 5.26
C LEU A 176 -1.59 22.82 6.45
N SER A 177 -1.34 22.33 7.67
CA SER A 177 -1.27 23.16 8.88
C SER A 177 -0.27 24.33 8.73
N LYS A 178 0.93 24.03 8.16
CA LYS A 178 1.92 25.07 7.86
C LYS A 178 1.47 26.01 6.73
N GLU A 179 0.83 25.48 5.69
CA GLU A 179 0.33 26.25 4.54
C GLU A 179 -0.75 27.26 4.96
N ILE A 180 -1.65 26.89 5.85
CA ILE A 180 -2.71 27.78 6.36
C ILE A 180 -2.20 28.73 7.46
N GLY A 181 -1.00 28.49 8.00
CA GLY A 181 -0.41 29.29 9.08
C GLY A 181 -1.06 29.09 10.45
N ASP A 182 -1.74 27.95 10.65
CA ASP A 182 -2.43 27.63 11.88
C ASP A 182 -2.33 26.14 12.18
N THR A 183 -2.70 25.70 13.41
CA THR A 183 -2.59 24.32 13.86
C THR A 183 -3.80 23.49 13.44
N ILE A 184 -3.55 22.36 12.76
CA ILE A 184 -4.52 21.26 12.60
C ILE A 184 -4.06 20.14 13.52
N TYR A 185 -4.92 19.77 14.50
CA TYR A 185 -4.59 18.68 15.41
C TYR A 185 -4.81 17.33 14.73
N ILE A 186 -3.91 16.39 14.98
CA ILE A 186 -4.00 15.02 14.46
C ILE A 186 -4.23 14.08 15.65
N ASN A 187 -5.29 13.28 15.57
CA ASN A 187 -5.56 12.17 16.46
C ASN A 187 -5.31 10.88 15.70
N THR A 188 -4.45 10.00 16.19
CA THR A 188 -4.15 8.73 15.54
C THR A 188 -4.79 7.57 16.28
N ILE A 189 -5.36 6.62 15.53
CA ILE A 189 -6.02 5.43 16.07
C ILE A 189 -5.23 4.20 15.62
N PRO A 190 -4.70 3.40 16.56
CA PRO A 190 -4.01 2.15 16.23
C PRO A 190 -4.99 1.06 15.82
N ASN A 191 -4.53 0.13 14.99
CA ASN A 191 -5.27 -1.06 14.55
C ASN A 191 -6.54 -0.79 13.73
N TYR A 192 -6.70 0.41 13.20
CA TYR A 192 -7.76 0.78 12.26
C TYR A 192 -7.14 1.33 10.99
N ASP A 193 -7.78 1.08 9.86
CA ASP A 193 -7.48 1.77 8.61
C ASP A 193 -8.32 3.07 8.49
N ASN A 194 -7.97 3.91 7.51
CA ASN A 194 -8.69 5.17 7.33
C ASN A 194 -10.14 4.98 6.83
N GLU A 195 -10.48 3.86 6.18
CA GLU A 195 -11.84 3.57 5.75
C GLU A 195 -12.74 3.26 6.96
N ALA A 196 -12.26 2.45 7.91
CA ALA A 196 -12.97 2.19 9.16
C ALA A 196 -13.20 3.49 9.95
N ILE A 197 -12.20 4.39 9.98
CA ILE A 197 -12.35 5.71 10.62
C ILE A 197 -13.39 6.56 9.89
N ALA A 198 -13.46 6.50 8.55
CA ALA A 198 -14.48 7.21 7.78
C ALA A 198 -15.92 6.69 8.08
N ILE A 199 -16.06 5.38 8.31
CA ILE A 199 -17.33 4.81 8.78
C ILE A 199 -17.68 5.35 10.17
N MET A 200 -16.71 5.49 11.07
CA MET A 200 -16.92 6.11 12.39
C MET A 200 -17.30 7.60 12.27
N VAL A 201 -16.75 8.33 11.29
CA VAL A 201 -17.19 9.69 10.95
C VAL A 201 -18.65 9.70 10.53
N SER A 202 -19.10 8.74 9.72
CA SER A 202 -20.52 8.64 9.33
C SER A 202 -21.44 8.42 10.51
N LYS A 203 -20.99 7.69 11.54
CA LYS A 203 -21.73 7.44 12.78
C LYS A 203 -21.67 8.61 13.77
N GLY A 204 -20.76 9.58 13.55
CA GLY A 204 -20.59 10.74 14.42
C GLY A 204 -19.62 10.56 15.57
N GLU A 205 -18.86 9.47 15.58
CA GLU A 205 -17.83 9.21 16.60
C GLU A 205 -16.64 10.15 16.43
N PHE A 206 -16.28 10.45 15.16
CA PHE A 206 -15.28 11.45 14.79
C PHE A 206 -15.88 12.51 13.88
N GLN A 207 -15.22 13.67 13.78
CA GLN A 207 -15.69 14.77 12.92
C GLN A 207 -15.10 14.68 11.52
N TYR A 208 -13.79 14.41 11.42
CA TYR A 208 -13.03 14.47 10.18
C TYR A 208 -12.04 13.32 10.08
N THR A 209 -11.91 12.80 8.86
CA THR A 209 -10.77 11.96 8.45
C THR A 209 -10.36 12.31 7.03
N VAL A 210 -9.31 11.68 6.52
CA VAL A 210 -8.82 11.88 5.14
C VAL A 210 -8.71 10.52 4.44
N LEU A 211 -9.27 10.47 3.23
CA LEU A 211 -9.16 9.32 2.33
C LEU A 211 -8.69 9.77 0.94
N GLY A 212 -8.25 8.82 0.12
CA GLY A 212 -8.23 8.98 -1.32
C GLY A 212 -9.65 9.16 -1.86
N LEU A 213 -9.81 9.98 -2.90
CA LEU A 213 -11.14 10.28 -3.49
C LEU A 213 -11.82 9.00 -4.00
N HIS A 214 -11.03 8.03 -4.52
CA HIS A 214 -11.54 6.75 -5.00
C HIS A 214 -12.27 6.01 -3.87
N ALA A 215 -11.60 5.73 -2.77
CA ALA A 215 -12.17 5.08 -1.60
C ALA A 215 -13.31 5.89 -0.97
N ALA A 216 -13.13 7.22 -0.84
CA ALA A 216 -14.16 8.12 -0.32
C ALA A 216 -15.44 8.10 -1.16
N THR A 217 -15.30 8.05 -2.50
CA THR A 217 -16.46 7.97 -3.42
C THR A 217 -17.22 6.65 -3.26
N ARG A 218 -16.52 5.55 -3.07
CA ARG A 218 -17.14 4.24 -2.79
C ARG A 218 -17.90 4.28 -1.47
N LEU A 219 -17.29 4.73 -0.39
CA LEU A 219 -17.95 4.84 0.92
C LEU A 219 -19.14 5.81 0.90
N GLN A 220 -19.07 6.92 0.17
CA GLN A 220 -20.19 7.86 0.05
C GLN A 220 -21.41 7.25 -0.64
N LYS A 221 -21.24 6.24 -1.52
CA LYS A 221 -22.35 5.51 -2.12
C LYS A 221 -23.13 4.71 -1.08
N GLU A 222 -22.45 4.17 -0.09
CA GLU A 222 -23.00 3.40 1.01
C GLU A 222 -23.49 4.31 2.16
N TYR A 223 -22.63 5.24 2.59
CA TYR A 223 -22.91 6.17 3.69
C TYR A 223 -23.31 7.54 3.14
N LYS A 224 -24.60 7.72 2.79
CA LYS A 224 -25.13 8.91 2.11
C LYS A 224 -25.02 10.21 2.91
N ASN A 225 -24.76 10.13 4.21
CA ASN A 225 -24.55 11.28 5.11
C ASN A 225 -23.09 11.81 5.07
N LEU A 226 -22.17 11.16 4.36
CA LEU A 226 -20.82 11.65 4.17
C LEU A 226 -20.75 12.74 3.09
N ASP A 227 -19.86 13.68 3.31
CA ASP A 227 -19.42 14.70 2.36
C ASP A 227 -17.92 14.56 2.12
N ILE A 228 -17.51 14.64 0.84
CA ILE A 228 -16.12 14.43 0.38
C ILE A 228 -15.68 15.52 -0.60
N HIS A 229 -16.35 16.68 -0.62
CA HIS A 229 -16.11 17.72 -1.63
C HIS A 229 -14.76 18.44 -1.44
N LEU A 230 -14.27 18.52 -0.19
CA LEU A 230 -13.10 19.30 0.15
C LEU A 230 -11.80 18.51 -0.15
N SER A 231 -11.06 18.94 -1.17
CA SER A 231 -9.74 18.40 -1.46
C SER A 231 -8.71 18.88 -0.44
N ILE A 232 -7.92 17.93 0.09
CA ILE A 232 -6.84 18.20 1.05
C ILE A 232 -5.47 18.19 0.35
N GLY A 233 -5.32 17.43 -0.73
CA GLY A 233 -4.08 17.28 -1.48
C GLY A 233 -4.24 17.49 -2.97
N PHE A 234 -3.10 17.51 -3.67
CA PHE A 234 -3.05 17.49 -5.12
C PHE A 234 -3.34 16.09 -5.64
N SER A 235 -3.79 16.02 -6.90
CA SER A 235 -3.94 14.75 -7.58
C SER A 235 -2.58 14.09 -7.79
N GLN A 236 -2.47 12.81 -7.47
CA GLN A 236 -1.29 11.98 -7.62
C GLN A 236 -1.61 10.75 -8.47
N LEU A 237 -0.62 10.31 -9.22
CA LEU A 237 -0.67 9.03 -9.91
C LEU A 237 -0.50 7.91 -8.89
N HIS A 238 -1.32 6.87 -9.01
CA HIS A 238 -1.17 5.65 -8.24
C HIS A 238 -0.96 4.47 -9.18
N SER A 239 0.02 3.63 -8.85
CA SER A 239 0.48 2.52 -9.69
C SER A 239 0.85 1.31 -8.84
N TRP A 240 0.98 0.16 -9.48
CA TRP A 240 1.69 -0.98 -8.89
C TRP A 240 3.21 -0.74 -8.96
N ALA A 241 3.95 -1.51 -8.18
CA ALA A 241 5.41 -1.40 -8.16
C ALA A 241 6.08 -2.77 -8.27
N VAL A 242 7.20 -2.77 -8.97
CA VAL A 242 8.11 -3.91 -9.10
C VAL A 242 9.54 -3.46 -8.75
N ARG A 243 10.48 -4.40 -8.63
CA ARG A 243 11.90 -4.06 -8.48
C ARG A 243 12.40 -3.25 -9.67
N LYS A 244 13.39 -2.41 -9.45
CA LYS A 244 14.05 -1.61 -10.51
C LYS A 244 14.60 -2.45 -11.66
N THR A 245 15.00 -3.69 -11.35
CA THR A 245 15.56 -4.65 -12.32
C THR A 245 14.49 -5.41 -13.09
N SER A 246 13.24 -5.45 -12.61
CA SER A 246 12.15 -6.24 -13.21
C SER A 246 11.46 -5.49 -14.35
N THR A 247 12.22 -5.16 -15.40
CA THR A 247 11.74 -4.32 -16.50
C THR A 247 10.75 -5.04 -17.42
N GLU A 248 10.98 -6.32 -17.73
CA GLU A 248 10.08 -7.10 -18.59
C GLU A 248 8.75 -7.38 -17.91
N LEU A 249 8.77 -7.67 -16.60
CA LEU A 249 7.53 -7.79 -15.81
C LEU A 249 6.74 -6.48 -15.83
N CYS A 250 7.43 -5.35 -15.63
CA CYS A 250 6.81 -4.02 -15.69
C CYS A 250 6.17 -3.75 -17.05
N ASP A 251 6.88 -4.04 -18.14
CA ASP A 251 6.39 -3.84 -19.51
C ASP A 251 5.18 -4.74 -19.83
N SER A 252 5.18 -5.97 -19.31
CA SER A 252 4.05 -6.89 -19.45
C SER A 252 2.82 -6.40 -18.69
N LEU A 253 3.00 -5.96 -17.44
CA LEU A 253 1.95 -5.34 -16.64
C LEU A 253 1.40 -4.07 -17.31
N ASN A 254 2.29 -3.21 -17.84
CA ASN A 254 1.92 -2.00 -18.56
C ASN A 254 1.07 -2.29 -19.79
N SER A 255 1.45 -3.31 -20.55
CA SER A 255 0.70 -3.75 -21.74
C SER A 255 -0.71 -4.23 -21.34
N PHE A 256 -0.81 -4.97 -20.24
CA PHE A 256 -2.09 -5.41 -19.70
C PHE A 256 -2.96 -4.22 -19.25
N ILE A 257 -2.43 -3.30 -18.43
CA ILE A 257 -3.14 -2.13 -17.91
C ILE A 257 -3.69 -1.27 -19.05
N LYS A 258 -2.89 -1.02 -20.10
CA LYS A 258 -3.33 -0.27 -21.28
C LYS A 258 -4.49 -0.95 -22.03
N ASN A 259 -4.45 -2.27 -22.15
CA ASN A 259 -5.47 -3.04 -22.85
C ASN A 259 -6.80 -3.10 -22.05
N CYS A 260 -6.75 -3.05 -20.73
CA CYS A 260 -7.94 -3.03 -19.88
C CYS A 260 -8.61 -1.64 -19.80
N ASN A 261 -8.06 -0.59 -20.47
CA ASN A 261 -8.55 0.81 -20.37
C ASN A 261 -8.68 1.32 -18.92
N ILE A 262 -7.83 0.84 -18.03
CA ILE A 262 -7.77 1.27 -16.63
C ILE A 262 -7.07 2.64 -16.59
N GLY A 263 -7.58 3.56 -15.77
CA GLY A 263 -6.94 4.88 -15.56
C GLY A 263 -7.34 5.97 -16.58
N LYS A 264 -8.38 5.74 -17.41
CA LYS A 264 -8.94 6.76 -18.32
C LYS A 264 -10.17 7.46 -17.73
#